data_07b2e2c3befe1502a5d46629b119c62a
#
_entry.id   07b2e2c3befe1502a5d46629b119c62a
#
_cell.length_a   1.000
_cell.length_b   1.000
_cell.length_c   1.000
_cell.angle_alpha   90.00
_cell.angle_beta   90.00
_cell.angle_gamma   90.00
#
_symmetry.space_group_name_H-M   'P 1'
#
loop_
_entity.id
_entity.type
_entity.pdbx_description
1 polymer ?
#
loop_
_entity_poly.entity_id
_entity_poly.type
_entity_poly.pdbx_seq_one_letter_code
_entity_poly.pdbx_strand_id
1 'polypeptide(L)'
;MRTAIFRVSLLVLCFAGGGSLLAQEGHPLKGSWIGTWGPSKAHSNDIILTLNWDGKAITGMINPGTDNMEVKNASLNPDGWQVHLEADGKNAATGQAVHYVIDGKIENLAFRNRTITGTWKGGTESGAFKIQRQ
;
A
#
# COMPACT_ATOMS: atom_id res chain seq x y z
N MET A 1 20.63 -46.29 19.89
CA MET A 1 20.36 -45.17 20.80
C MET A 1 21.01 -43.87 20.42
N ARG A 2 22.25 -43.89 19.98
CA ARG A 2 22.95 -42.65 19.62
C ARG A 2 22.48 -42.01 18.30
N THR A 3 21.92 -42.78 17.39
CA THR A 3 21.42 -42.31 16.10
C THR A 3 20.06 -41.61 16.16
N ALA A 4 19.27 -41.81 17.19
CA ALA A 4 17.96 -41.20 17.35
C ALA A 4 18.06 -39.72 17.76
N ILE A 5 19.09 -39.36 18.52
CA ILE A 5 19.32 -37.95 18.99
C ILE A 5 19.76 -37.05 17.83
N PHE A 6 20.53 -37.57 16.90
CA PHE A 6 20.97 -36.83 15.71
C PHE A 6 19.83 -36.46 14.75
N ARG A 7 18.83 -37.32 14.64
CA ARG A 7 17.68 -37.08 13.76
C ARG A 7 16.76 -35.98 14.28
N VAL A 8 16.62 -35.86 15.58
CA VAL A 8 15.78 -34.83 16.19
C VAL A 8 16.38 -33.45 16.02
N SER A 9 17.70 -33.30 16.12
CA SER A 9 18.39 -32.04 15.95
C SER A 9 18.30 -31.50 14.52
N LEU A 10 18.30 -32.37 13.52
CA LEU A 10 18.17 -32.00 12.12
C LEU A 10 16.77 -31.47 11.79
N LEU A 11 15.73 -32.03 12.41
CA LEU A 11 14.35 -31.59 12.20
C LEU A 11 14.09 -30.19 12.76
N VAL A 12 14.70 -29.82 13.88
CA VAL A 12 14.56 -28.50 14.48
C VAL A 12 15.22 -27.43 13.63
N LEU A 13 16.33 -27.72 12.97
CA LEU A 13 17.00 -26.77 12.07
C LEU A 13 16.19 -26.47 10.80
N CYS A 14 15.49 -27.45 10.23
CA CYS A 14 14.62 -27.23 9.07
C CYS A 14 13.40 -26.36 9.39
N PHE A 15 12.88 -26.45 10.62
CA PHE A 15 11.72 -25.66 11.03
C PHE A 15 12.05 -24.18 11.23
N ALA A 16 13.22 -23.85 11.75
CA ALA A 16 13.67 -22.48 11.96
C ALA A 16 13.97 -21.76 10.65
N GLY A 17 14.45 -22.46 9.61
CA GLY A 17 14.71 -21.88 8.30
C GLY A 17 13.45 -21.55 7.52
N GLY A 18 12.37 -22.31 7.65
CA GLY A 18 11.10 -22.07 6.95
C GLY A 18 10.35 -20.84 7.43
N GLY A 19 10.41 -20.53 8.73
CA GLY A 19 9.73 -19.38 9.31
C GLY A 19 10.33 -18.02 8.87
N SER A 20 11.65 -17.96 8.66
CA SER A 20 12.33 -16.72 8.24
C SER A 20 11.98 -16.31 6.80
N LEU A 21 11.77 -17.26 5.92
CA LEU A 21 11.44 -16.99 4.52
C LEU A 21 10.03 -16.41 4.36
N LEU A 22 9.06 -16.87 5.13
CA LEU A 22 7.69 -16.38 5.08
C LEU A 22 7.57 -14.94 5.59
N ALA A 23 8.39 -14.52 6.55
CA ALA A 23 8.38 -13.17 7.10
C ALA A 23 8.93 -12.11 6.13
N GLN A 24 9.62 -12.51 5.04
CA GLN A 24 10.21 -11.61 4.07
C GLN A 24 9.34 -11.35 2.83
N GLU A 25 8.18 -11.97 2.72
CA GLU A 25 7.34 -11.91 1.52
C GLU A 25 6.53 -10.63 1.35
N GLY A 26 6.87 -9.59 2.01
CA GLY A 26 6.35 -8.31 1.61
C GLY A 26 5.15 -7.82 2.40
N HIS A 27 4.99 -6.54 2.32
CA HIS A 27 3.93 -5.80 3.00
C HIS A 27 2.63 -5.88 2.19
N PRO A 28 1.45 -5.92 2.83
CA PRO A 28 0.16 -5.97 2.13
C PRO A 28 -0.07 -4.84 1.14
N LEU A 29 0.55 -3.68 1.37
CA LEU A 29 0.42 -2.51 0.50
C LEU A 29 1.39 -2.51 -0.68
N LYS A 30 2.44 -3.33 -0.66
CA LYS A 30 3.45 -3.34 -1.71
C LYS A 30 2.84 -3.73 -3.05
N GLY A 31 3.18 -2.99 -4.10
CA GLY A 31 2.77 -3.28 -5.46
C GLY A 31 2.23 -2.07 -6.19
N SER A 32 1.69 -2.32 -7.36
CA SER A 32 1.01 -1.32 -8.17
C SER A 32 -0.50 -1.43 -8.00
N TRP A 33 -1.13 -0.28 -7.85
CA TRP A 33 -2.57 -0.16 -7.65
C TRP A 33 -3.14 0.74 -8.72
N ILE A 34 -4.25 0.35 -9.32
CA ILE A 34 -4.91 1.09 -10.38
C ILE A 34 -6.38 1.28 -10.02
N GLY A 35 -6.90 2.44 -10.30
CA GLY A 35 -8.31 2.72 -10.08
C GLY A 35 -8.70 4.14 -10.43
N THR A 36 -9.62 4.69 -9.66
CA THR A 36 -10.17 6.02 -9.91
C THR A 36 -10.29 6.81 -8.63
N TRP A 37 -10.17 8.11 -8.76
CA TRP A 37 -10.43 9.08 -7.70
C TRP A 37 -11.05 10.36 -8.28
N GLY A 38 -11.71 11.14 -7.47
CA GLY A 38 -12.28 12.40 -7.91
C GLY A 38 -13.29 12.96 -6.91
N PRO A 39 -13.69 14.23 -7.09
CA PRO A 39 -14.69 14.85 -6.21
C PRO A 39 -16.08 14.27 -6.37
N SER A 40 -16.37 13.62 -7.51
CA SER A 40 -17.65 12.98 -7.77
C SER A 40 -17.49 11.88 -8.82
N LYS A 41 -18.51 11.03 -9.00
CA LYS A 41 -18.50 10.02 -10.06
C LYS A 41 -18.41 10.62 -11.46
N ALA A 42 -19.01 11.80 -11.65
CA ALA A 42 -18.99 12.49 -12.94
C ALA A 42 -17.61 13.13 -13.24
N HIS A 43 -16.82 13.36 -12.21
CA HIS A 43 -15.51 14.01 -12.31
C HIS A 43 -14.42 13.14 -11.71
N SER A 44 -14.44 11.85 -12.02
CA SER A 44 -13.40 10.92 -11.57
C SER A 44 -12.31 10.79 -12.61
N ASN A 45 -11.08 10.65 -12.14
CA ASN A 45 -9.89 10.48 -12.94
C ASN A 45 -9.23 9.14 -12.62
N ASP A 46 -8.46 8.63 -13.56
CA ASP A 46 -7.66 7.45 -13.32
C ASP A 46 -6.51 7.78 -12.38
N ILE A 47 -6.18 6.82 -11.52
CA ILE A 47 -5.06 6.94 -10.61
C ILE A 47 -4.24 5.67 -10.65
N ILE A 48 -2.91 5.84 -10.64
CA ILE A 48 -1.95 4.77 -10.48
C ILE A 48 -1.15 5.06 -9.22
N LEU A 49 -1.07 4.08 -8.34
CA LEU A 49 -0.30 4.18 -7.11
C LEU A 49 0.71 3.04 -7.06
N THR A 50 1.97 3.38 -6.92
CA THR A 50 3.03 2.39 -6.74
C THR A 50 3.58 2.50 -5.33
N LEU A 51 3.52 1.41 -4.56
CA LEU A 51 4.00 1.36 -3.19
C LEU A 51 5.10 0.32 -3.05
N ASN A 52 6.13 0.67 -2.29
CA ASN A 52 7.26 -0.18 -1.96
C ASN A 52 7.41 -0.32 -0.45
N TRP A 53 8.03 -1.40 -0.04
CA TRP A 53 8.32 -1.69 1.36
C TRP A 53 9.79 -2.08 1.48
N ASP A 54 10.55 -1.37 2.29
CA ASP A 54 11.99 -1.59 2.49
C ASP A 54 12.30 -2.41 3.76
N GLY A 55 11.28 -2.91 4.44
CA GLY A 55 11.39 -3.59 5.72
C GLY A 55 11.11 -2.68 6.92
N LYS A 56 11.05 -1.38 6.73
CA LYS A 56 10.81 -0.39 7.79
C LYS A 56 9.73 0.62 7.43
N ALA A 57 9.75 1.12 6.21
CA ALA A 57 8.84 2.18 5.78
C ALA A 57 8.22 1.86 4.43
N ILE A 58 7.02 2.38 4.23
CA ILE A 58 6.32 2.34 2.95
C ILE A 58 6.66 3.64 2.22
N THR A 59 7.12 3.51 0.99
CA THR A 59 7.39 4.63 0.10
C THR A 59 6.63 4.42 -1.19
N GLY A 60 6.41 5.46 -1.95
CA GLY A 60 5.71 5.29 -3.21
C GLY A 60 5.47 6.57 -3.95
N MET A 61 4.72 6.43 -5.02
CA MET A 61 4.44 7.51 -5.95
C MET A 61 3.02 7.37 -6.49
N ILE A 62 2.32 8.48 -6.55
CA ILE A 62 1.01 8.58 -7.19
C ILE A 62 1.23 9.12 -8.61
N ASN A 63 0.62 8.49 -9.59
CA ASN A 63 0.72 8.84 -11.01
C ASN A 63 2.16 9.01 -11.48
N PRO A 64 2.96 7.91 -11.52
CA PRO A 64 4.35 8.00 -12.00
C PRO A 64 4.40 8.60 -13.42
N GLY A 65 5.23 9.61 -13.62
CA GLY A 65 5.34 10.33 -14.87
C GLY A 65 5.42 11.84 -14.66
N THR A 66 4.84 12.61 -15.58
CA THR A 66 4.90 14.08 -15.56
C THR A 66 4.15 14.72 -14.40
N ASP A 67 3.06 14.11 -13.96
CA ASP A 67 2.22 14.63 -12.87
C ASP A 67 2.35 13.81 -11.60
N ASN A 68 3.55 13.32 -11.33
CA ASN A 68 3.78 12.46 -10.19
C ASN A 68 3.68 13.20 -8.86
N MET A 69 3.22 12.48 -7.84
CA MET A 69 3.23 12.95 -6.46
C MET A 69 3.93 11.91 -5.61
N GLU A 70 4.94 12.33 -4.88
CA GLU A 70 5.65 11.45 -3.96
C GLU A 70 4.81 11.24 -2.70
N VAL A 71 4.68 9.98 -2.29
CA VAL A 71 4.05 9.63 -1.01
C VAL A 71 5.02 9.97 0.11
N LYS A 72 4.64 10.91 0.99
CA LYS A 72 5.47 11.39 2.09
C LYS A 72 5.27 10.59 3.37
N ASN A 73 4.04 10.13 3.59
CA ASN A 73 3.67 9.35 4.75
C ASN A 73 2.77 8.21 4.30
N ALA A 74 3.03 7.02 4.81
CA ALA A 74 2.18 5.88 4.55
C ALA A 74 2.17 4.95 5.76
N SER A 75 1.00 4.52 6.16
CA SER A 75 0.84 3.59 7.26
C SER A 75 -0.31 2.63 7.03
N LEU A 76 -0.19 1.46 7.63
CA LEU A 76 -1.23 0.45 7.66
C LEU A 76 -1.49 0.05 9.10
N ASN A 77 -2.72 0.19 9.53
CA ASN A 77 -3.15 -0.30 10.83
C ASN A 77 -3.82 -1.65 10.64
N PRO A 78 -3.23 -2.76 11.12
CA PRO A 78 -3.85 -4.08 11.00
C PRO A 78 -5.18 -4.20 11.72
N ASP A 79 -5.41 -3.37 12.71
CA ASP A 79 -6.71 -3.27 13.36
C ASP A 79 -7.68 -2.56 12.41
N GLY A 80 -8.56 -3.34 11.78
CA GLY A 80 -9.47 -2.85 10.76
C GLY A 80 -8.87 -2.63 9.38
N TRP A 81 -7.59 -2.96 9.18
CA TRP A 81 -6.90 -2.83 7.88
C TRP A 81 -7.00 -1.45 7.27
N GLN A 82 -6.80 -0.45 8.11
CA GLN A 82 -6.89 0.96 7.71
C GLN A 82 -5.60 1.44 7.10
N VAL A 83 -5.73 2.13 5.97
CA VAL A 83 -4.61 2.70 5.20
C VAL A 83 -4.66 4.21 5.32
N HIS A 84 -3.51 4.82 5.62
CA HIS A 84 -3.34 6.26 5.63
C HIS A 84 -2.15 6.63 4.75
N LEU A 85 -2.38 7.51 3.78
CA LEU A 85 -1.35 8.03 2.90
C LEU A 85 -1.40 9.56 2.89
N GLU A 86 -0.22 10.19 2.80
CA GLU A 86 -0.11 11.63 2.58
C GLU A 86 0.86 11.88 1.44
N ALA A 87 0.50 12.81 0.56
CA ALA A 87 1.30 13.15 -0.60
C ALA A 87 1.21 14.64 -0.89
N ASP A 88 2.27 15.19 -1.44
CA ASP A 88 2.31 16.59 -1.86
C ASP A 88 2.30 16.67 -3.38
N GLY A 89 1.40 17.49 -3.90
CA GLY A 89 1.25 17.71 -5.32
C GLY A 89 0.99 19.19 -5.62
N LYS A 90 0.50 19.44 -6.82
CA LYS A 90 0.16 20.78 -7.27
C LYS A 90 -1.22 20.80 -7.89
N ASN A 91 -1.93 21.91 -7.69
CA ASN A 91 -3.16 22.18 -8.41
C ASN A 91 -2.83 22.46 -9.87
N ALA A 92 -3.44 21.71 -10.79
CA ALA A 92 -3.16 21.83 -12.23
C ALA A 92 -3.55 23.19 -12.79
N ALA A 93 -4.59 23.84 -12.24
CA ALA A 93 -5.07 25.14 -12.72
C ALA A 93 -4.26 26.33 -12.18
N THR A 94 -3.82 26.25 -10.91
CA THR A 94 -3.19 27.40 -10.25
C THR A 94 -1.69 27.23 -10.01
N GLY A 95 -1.17 26.01 -10.09
CA GLY A 95 0.22 25.69 -9.75
C GLY A 95 0.52 25.72 -8.26
N GLN A 96 -0.47 25.96 -7.41
CA GLN A 96 -0.29 26.02 -5.97
C GLN A 96 -0.03 24.62 -5.39
N ALA A 97 0.81 24.54 -4.36
CA ALA A 97 1.07 23.31 -3.64
C ALA A 97 -0.20 22.83 -2.93
N VAL A 98 -0.48 21.54 -3.03
CA VAL A 98 -1.63 20.90 -2.38
C VAL A 98 -1.13 19.71 -1.60
N HIS A 99 -1.53 19.63 -0.34
CA HIS A 99 -1.28 18.47 0.50
C HIS A 99 -2.49 17.54 0.45
N TYR A 100 -2.27 16.30 0.02
CA TYR A 100 -3.31 15.28 -0.07
C TYR A 100 -3.24 14.35 1.13
N VAL A 101 -4.40 14.10 1.73
CA VAL A 101 -4.58 13.11 2.79
C VAL A 101 -5.56 12.06 2.28
N ILE A 102 -5.13 10.81 2.31
CA ILE A 102 -5.86 9.68 1.75
C ILE A 102 -6.07 8.66 2.85
N ASP A 103 -7.31 8.33 3.13
CA ASP A 103 -7.68 7.35 4.14
C ASP A 103 -8.60 6.30 3.53
N GLY A 104 -8.28 5.04 3.75
CA GLY A 104 -9.04 3.95 3.19
C GLY A 104 -8.93 2.66 3.99
N LYS A 105 -9.50 1.62 3.43
CA LYS A 105 -9.50 0.29 4.01
C LYS A 105 -9.16 -0.73 2.95
N ILE A 106 -8.27 -1.68 3.28
CA ILE A 106 -8.00 -2.82 2.40
C ILE A 106 -9.09 -3.86 2.57
N GLU A 107 -9.57 -4.36 1.45
CA GLU A 107 -10.53 -5.44 1.36
C GLU A 107 -9.94 -6.59 0.54
N ASN A 108 -10.44 -7.80 0.77
CA ASN A 108 -10.05 -9.01 0.05
C ASN A 108 -8.55 -9.32 0.18
N LEU A 109 -8.01 -9.26 1.39
CA LEU A 109 -6.60 -9.53 1.68
C LEU A 109 -6.12 -10.91 1.24
N ALA A 110 -7.01 -11.90 1.23
CA ALA A 110 -6.68 -13.25 0.81
C ALA A 110 -6.40 -13.36 -0.69
N PHE A 111 -6.82 -12.38 -1.46
CA PHE A 111 -6.66 -12.37 -2.91
C PHE A 111 -5.50 -11.50 -3.36
N ARG A 112 -4.89 -11.89 -4.47
CA ARG A 112 -3.78 -11.14 -5.05
C ARG A 112 -4.20 -9.72 -5.46
N ASN A 113 -5.39 -9.60 -6.05
CA ASN A 113 -5.96 -8.34 -6.50
C ASN A 113 -6.88 -7.72 -5.46
N ARG A 114 -6.33 -7.47 -4.28
CA ARG A 114 -7.06 -6.80 -3.20
C ARG A 114 -7.40 -5.36 -3.57
N THR A 115 -8.41 -4.80 -2.91
CA THR A 115 -8.88 -3.43 -3.18
C THR A 115 -8.65 -2.53 -1.98
N ILE A 116 -8.47 -1.24 -2.24
CA ILE A 116 -8.52 -0.20 -1.23
C ILE A 116 -9.60 0.78 -1.64
N THR A 117 -10.54 1.03 -0.74
CA THR A 117 -11.59 2.03 -0.90
C THR A 117 -11.52 3.03 0.23
N GLY A 118 -11.88 4.28 -0.05
CA GLY A 118 -11.87 5.31 0.97
C GLY A 118 -12.11 6.69 0.42
N THR A 119 -11.57 7.69 1.13
CA THR A 119 -11.75 9.10 0.83
C THR A 119 -10.41 9.81 0.77
N TRP A 120 -10.39 10.93 0.07
CA TRP A 120 -9.23 11.80 -0.03
C TRP A 120 -9.62 13.25 0.19
N LYS A 121 -8.68 14.04 0.65
CA LYS A 121 -8.80 15.49 0.82
C LYS A 121 -7.55 16.15 0.27
N GLY A 122 -7.73 17.24 -0.46
CA GLY A 122 -6.62 18.03 -0.97
C GLY A 122 -7.05 19.48 -1.17
N GLY A 123 -6.46 20.43 -0.45
CA GLY A 123 -6.89 21.81 -0.47
C GLY A 123 -8.34 21.95 -0.03
N THR A 124 -9.18 22.50 -0.88
CA THR A 124 -10.62 22.67 -0.64
C THR A 124 -11.45 21.52 -1.24
N GLU A 125 -10.81 20.56 -1.89
CA GLU A 125 -11.49 19.46 -2.55
C GLU A 125 -11.43 18.19 -1.70
N SER A 126 -12.41 17.33 -1.90
CA SER A 126 -12.47 16.01 -1.28
C SER A 126 -13.31 15.08 -2.16
N GLY A 127 -13.15 13.79 -1.95
CA GLY A 127 -13.90 12.83 -2.71
C GLY A 127 -13.60 11.40 -2.27
N ALA A 128 -14.08 10.44 -3.06
CA ALA A 128 -13.86 9.03 -2.84
C ALA A 128 -12.84 8.49 -3.84
N PHE A 129 -12.23 7.35 -3.49
CA PHE A 129 -11.35 6.62 -4.38
C PHE A 129 -11.58 5.11 -4.24
N LYS A 130 -11.22 4.40 -5.29
CA LYS A 130 -11.17 2.95 -5.29
C LYS A 130 -10.02 2.50 -6.18
N ILE A 131 -9.13 1.71 -5.64
CA ILE A 131 -7.99 1.16 -6.36
C ILE A 131 -7.88 -0.33 -6.13
N GLN A 132 -7.31 -1.03 -7.09
CA GLN A 132 -7.13 -2.46 -7.06
C GLN A 132 -5.68 -2.81 -7.36
N ARG A 133 -5.13 -3.75 -6.58
CA ARG A 133 -3.77 -4.23 -6.81
C ARG A 133 -3.67 -5.06 -8.09
N GLN A 134 -2.64 -4.80 -8.84
CA GLN A 134 -2.35 -5.52 -10.09
C GLN A 134 -1.47 -6.74 -9.86
#